data_bbfb5bf427ecaae3c0ecf3878ffb32df
#
_entry.id   bbfb5bf427ecaae3c0ecf3878ffb32df
#
_cell.length_a   1.000
_cell.length_b   1.000
_cell.length_c   1.000
_cell.angle_alpha   90.00
_cell.angle_beta   90.00
_cell.angle_gamma   90.00
#
_symmetry.space_group_name_H-M   'P 1'
#
loop_
_entity.id
_entity.type
_entity.pdbx_description
1 polymer ?
#
loop_
_entity_poly.entity_id
_entity_poly.type
_entity_poly.pdbx_seq_one_letter_code
_entity_poly.pdbx_strand_id
1 'polypeptide(L)'
;MEEQELLIETKIQILKPVSAIFEAIVEPGEMSNYFISKGSTRMETGAAPFWHFPEFEDGFTVRVKEVKPESYIAFYWDTEVGETLVEIQLRARGDSATLVTVTEQPVAKDKASIKWVKGNTEGWANFLACMKAWLEYGVHLRKGAFDFMS
;
A
#
# COMPACT_ATOMS: atom_id res chain seq x y z
N MET A 1 -15.22 23.06 18.41
CA MET A 1 -15.47 21.86 17.56
C MET A 1 -14.19 21.51 16.83
N GLU A 2 -13.73 20.29 17.04
CA GLU A 2 -12.56 19.81 16.31
C GLU A 2 -12.96 19.44 14.90
N GLU A 3 -12.19 19.92 13.93
CA GLU A 3 -12.35 19.47 12.55
C GLU A 3 -11.85 18.03 12.43
N GLN A 4 -12.68 17.17 11.90
CA GLN A 4 -12.24 15.80 11.59
C GLN A 4 -11.39 15.84 10.35
N GLU A 5 -10.16 15.37 10.46
CA GLU A 5 -9.29 15.20 9.31
C GLU A 5 -9.78 14.04 8.45
N LEU A 6 -9.81 14.26 7.13
CA LEU A 6 -10.13 13.20 6.19
C LEU A 6 -8.88 12.34 6.00
N LEU A 7 -8.79 11.29 6.79
CA LEU A 7 -7.69 10.33 6.79
C LEU A 7 -8.21 8.99 6.30
N ILE A 8 -7.49 8.39 5.38
CA ILE A 8 -7.76 7.01 4.97
C ILE A 8 -7.08 6.09 5.96
N GLU A 9 -7.82 5.12 6.49
CA GLU A 9 -7.26 4.06 7.31
C GLU A 9 -7.94 2.74 6.95
N THR A 10 -7.13 1.73 6.63
CA THR A 10 -7.59 0.36 6.41
C THR A 10 -6.65 -0.60 7.14
N LYS A 11 -7.17 -1.73 7.58
CA LYS A 11 -6.35 -2.72 8.28
C LYS A 11 -6.90 -4.12 8.11
N ILE A 12 -6.00 -5.10 8.17
CA ILE A 12 -6.34 -6.51 8.13
C ILE A 12 -5.27 -7.30 8.90
N GLN A 13 -5.67 -8.43 9.46
CA GLN A 13 -4.72 -9.38 10.02
C GLN A 13 -4.36 -10.43 8.97
N ILE A 14 -3.06 -10.64 8.77
CA ILE A 14 -2.55 -11.67 7.87
C ILE A 14 -1.84 -12.73 8.72
N LEU A 15 -2.15 -14.00 8.46
CA LEU A 15 -1.62 -15.12 9.25
C LEU A 15 -0.22 -15.53 8.74
N LYS A 16 0.71 -14.58 8.83
CA LYS A 16 2.13 -14.75 8.50
C LYS A 16 2.96 -13.92 9.46
N PRO A 17 4.23 -14.33 9.71
CA PRO A 17 5.12 -13.54 10.56
C PRO A 17 5.42 -12.18 9.96
N VAL A 18 5.73 -11.21 10.81
CA VAL A 18 5.99 -9.84 10.40
C VAL A 18 7.14 -9.74 9.38
N SER A 19 8.14 -10.61 9.47
CA SER A 19 9.25 -10.63 8.51
C SER A 19 8.78 -10.95 7.09
N ALA A 20 7.85 -11.91 6.95
CA ALA A 20 7.29 -12.27 5.64
C ALA A 20 6.44 -11.13 5.07
N ILE A 21 5.65 -10.47 5.91
CA ILE A 21 4.84 -9.32 5.49
C ILE A 21 5.72 -8.17 5.03
N PHE A 22 6.76 -7.87 5.81
CA PHE A 22 7.69 -6.80 5.48
C PHE A 22 8.34 -7.02 4.10
N GLU A 23 8.90 -8.21 3.87
CA GLU A 23 9.51 -8.54 2.58
C GLU A 23 8.50 -8.48 1.43
N ALA A 24 7.27 -8.90 1.67
CA ALA A 24 6.21 -8.85 0.65
C ALA A 24 5.90 -7.41 0.20
N ILE A 25 6.13 -6.43 1.07
CA ILE A 25 5.85 -5.03 0.75
C ILE A 25 7.06 -4.34 0.11
N VAL A 26 8.26 -4.55 0.66
CA VAL A 26 9.42 -3.78 0.20
C VAL A 26 10.11 -4.37 -1.03
N GLU A 27 9.94 -5.67 -1.28
CA GLU A 27 10.57 -6.34 -2.41
C GLU A 27 9.64 -6.34 -3.63
N PRO A 28 10.02 -5.67 -4.75
CA PRO A 28 9.12 -5.56 -5.90
C PRO A 28 8.76 -6.90 -6.53
N GLY A 29 9.66 -7.87 -6.50
CA GLY A 29 9.37 -9.22 -6.98
C GLY A 29 8.26 -9.90 -6.19
N GLU A 30 8.19 -9.64 -4.90
CA GLU A 30 7.10 -10.14 -4.05
C GLU A 30 5.82 -9.33 -4.26
N MET A 31 5.92 -8.01 -4.27
CA MET A 31 4.77 -7.11 -4.45
C MET A 31 4.06 -7.31 -5.78
N SER A 32 4.79 -7.74 -6.81
CA SER A 32 4.22 -7.98 -8.14
C SER A 32 3.25 -9.16 -8.18
N ASN A 33 3.18 -9.97 -7.13
CA ASN A 33 2.21 -11.05 -7.04
C ASN A 33 0.81 -10.58 -6.64
N TYR A 34 0.68 -9.38 -6.05
CA TYR A 34 -0.61 -8.98 -5.50
C TYR A 34 -0.95 -7.49 -5.65
N PHE A 35 -0.04 -6.64 -6.09
CA PHE A 35 -0.29 -5.19 -6.17
C PHE A 35 0.18 -4.59 -7.49
N ILE A 36 1.49 -4.46 -7.69
CA ILE A 36 2.07 -3.86 -8.90
C ILE A 36 2.31 -4.95 -9.96
N SER A 37 2.47 -4.54 -11.23
CA SER A 37 2.90 -5.47 -12.27
C SER A 37 4.43 -5.54 -12.34
N LYS A 38 5.11 -4.42 -12.04
CA LYS A 38 6.56 -4.31 -12.07
C LYS A 38 7.02 -3.18 -11.18
N GLY A 39 8.12 -3.37 -10.46
CA GLY A 39 8.78 -2.33 -9.67
C GLY A 39 10.27 -2.29 -9.99
N SER A 40 10.86 -1.10 -10.01
CA SER A 40 12.26 -0.91 -10.41
C SER A 40 13.27 -1.31 -9.35
N THR A 41 12.95 -1.11 -8.08
CA THR A 41 13.90 -1.34 -6.98
C THR A 41 13.17 -1.58 -5.67
N ARG A 42 13.90 -2.14 -4.71
CA ARG A 42 13.43 -2.37 -3.35
C ARG A 42 13.12 -1.04 -2.65
N MET A 43 12.13 -1.03 -1.78
CA MET A 43 11.81 0.13 -0.97
C MET A 43 12.81 0.26 0.18
N GLU A 44 13.60 1.31 0.13
CA GLU A 44 14.56 1.66 1.19
C GLU A 44 14.43 3.16 1.46
N THR A 45 14.80 3.58 2.66
CA THR A 45 14.76 5.00 3.04
C THR A 45 15.52 5.84 2.01
N GLY A 46 14.85 6.83 1.43
CA GLY A 46 15.42 7.71 0.41
C GLY A 46 15.37 7.19 -1.01
N ALA A 47 14.94 5.94 -1.24
CA ALA A 47 14.81 5.39 -2.59
C ALA A 47 13.60 5.97 -3.32
N ALA A 48 13.64 5.89 -4.65
CA ALA A 48 12.53 6.36 -5.49
C ALA A 48 12.14 5.27 -6.51
N PRO A 49 11.54 4.17 -6.05
CA PRO A 49 11.13 3.10 -6.96
C PRO A 49 10.07 3.59 -7.95
N PHE A 50 10.11 3.02 -9.14
CA PHE A 50 9.13 3.29 -10.19
C PHE A 50 8.25 2.07 -10.33
N TRP A 51 6.93 2.25 -10.14
CA TRP A 51 5.95 1.19 -10.15
C TRP A 51 5.06 1.25 -11.38
N HIS A 52 4.77 0.09 -11.95
CA HIS A 52 3.78 -0.06 -13.02
C HIS A 52 2.60 -0.86 -12.49
N PHE A 53 1.41 -0.48 -12.92
CA PHE A 53 0.17 -1.22 -12.68
C PHE A 53 -0.38 -1.71 -14.01
N PRO A 54 -0.96 -2.92 -14.07
CA PRO A 54 -1.42 -3.47 -15.35
C PRO A 54 -2.57 -2.66 -15.99
N GLU A 55 -3.32 -1.89 -15.20
CA GLU A 55 -4.47 -1.12 -15.69
C GLU A 55 -4.08 0.20 -16.33
N PHE A 56 -2.84 0.66 -16.15
CA PHE A 56 -2.38 1.98 -16.62
C PHE A 56 -1.16 1.84 -17.51
N GLU A 57 -1.09 2.68 -18.55
CA GLU A 57 0.09 2.73 -19.42
C GLU A 57 1.29 3.37 -18.75
N ASP A 58 1.04 4.43 -17.99
CA ASP A 58 2.09 5.17 -17.31
C ASP A 58 2.42 4.54 -15.96
N GLY A 59 3.69 4.60 -15.59
CA GLY A 59 4.12 4.20 -14.27
C GLY A 59 4.10 5.37 -13.30
N PHE A 60 4.39 5.08 -12.04
CA PHE A 60 4.38 6.06 -10.95
C PHE A 60 5.69 6.01 -10.18
N THR A 61 6.29 7.18 -9.93
CA THR A 61 7.44 7.28 -9.04
C THR A 61 6.93 7.38 -7.60
N VAL A 62 7.47 6.53 -6.75
CA VAL A 62 7.21 6.53 -5.32
C VAL A 62 8.47 7.04 -4.62
N ARG A 63 8.31 7.97 -3.68
CA ARG A 63 9.44 8.52 -2.93
C ARG A 63 9.39 7.99 -1.51
N VAL A 64 10.29 7.07 -1.18
CA VAL A 64 10.30 6.42 0.13
C VAL A 64 10.83 7.38 1.18
N LYS A 65 9.98 7.71 2.14
CA LYS A 65 10.34 8.60 3.26
C LYS A 65 11.18 7.88 4.30
N GLU A 66 10.71 6.73 4.74
CA GLU A 66 11.37 5.97 5.80
C GLU A 66 10.94 4.51 5.78
N VAL A 67 11.90 3.63 6.01
CA VAL A 67 11.65 2.20 6.22
C VAL A 67 12.29 1.80 7.53
N LYS A 68 11.50 1.25 8.45
CA LYS A 68 11.97 0.62 9.67
C LYS A 68 11.70 -0.88 9.54
N PRO A 69 12.74 -1.73 9.50
CA PRO A 69 12.55 -3.16 9.28
C PRO A 69 11.48 -3.77 10.18
N GLU A 70 10.60 -4.55 9.56
CA GLU A 70 9.53 -5.30 10.22
C GLU A 70 8.51 -4.47 11.02
N SER A 71 8.50 -3.12 10.85
CA SER A 71 7.56 -2.29 11.62
C SER A 71 6.88 -1.17 10.82
N TYR A 72 7.56 -0.56 9.84
CA TYR A 72 7.04 0.68 9.26
C TYR A 72 7.60 0.94 7.88
N ILE A 73 6.72 1.32 6.94
CA ILE A 73 7.10 1.76 5.60
C ILE A 73 6.27 3.01 5.29
N ALA A 74 6.94 4.10 4.93
CA ALA A 74 6.26 5.34 4.58
C ALA A 74 6.79 5.88 3.26
N PHE A 75 5.89 6.35 2.41
CA PHE A 75 6.26 6.91 1.11
C PHE A 75 5.28 7.99 0.68
N TYR A 76 5.78 8.85 -0.23
CA TYR A 76 4.97 9.85 -0.91
C TYR A 76 4.73 9.40 -2.34
N TRP A 77 3.55 9.66 -2.86
CA TRP A 77 3.24 9.57 -4.28
C TRP A 77 2.21 10.62 -4.65
N ASP A 78 2.00 10.83 -5.95
CA ASP A 78 1.06 11.82 -6.43
C ASP A 78 -0.27 11.18 -6.75
N THR A 79 -1.34 11.84 -6.32
CA THR A 79 -2.72 11.40 -6.55
C THR A 79 -3.54 12.56 -7.13
N GLU A 80 -4.83 12.33 -7.37
CA GLU A 80 -5.75 13.37 -7.85
C GLU A 80 -5.86 14.55 -6.87
N VAL A 81 -5.52 14.35 -5.60
CA VAL A 81 -5.53 15.42 -4.58
C VAL A 81 -4.13 15.96 -4.31
N GLY A 82 -3.17 15.73 -5.22
CA GLY A 82 -1.77 16.13 -5.07
C GLY A 82 -0.95 15.07 -4.36
N GLU A 83 0.19 15.49 -3.82
CA GLU A 83 1.08 14.58 -3.08
C GLU A 83 0.40 14.08 -1.81
N THR A 84 0.46 12.77 -1.59
CA THR A 84 -0.04 12.16 -0.36
C THR A 84 1.07 11.39 0.34
N LEU A 85 0.92 11.25 1.65
CA LEU A 85 1.79 10.40 2.47
C LEU A 85 1.05 9.12 2.79
N VAL A 86 1.64 7.99 2.39
CA VAL A 86 1.15 6.65 2.74
C VAL A 86 2.04 6.08 3.83
N GLU A 87 1.43 5.59 4.89
CA GLU A 87 2.14 4.93 5.98
C GLU A 87 1.59 3.52 6.17
N ILE A 88 2.47 2.52 6.15
CA ILE A 88 2.10 1.13 6.40
C ILE A 88 2.76 0.72 7.71
N GLN A 89 1.95 0.38 8.70
CA GLN A 89 2.43 -0.05 10.00
C GLN A 89 2.21 -1.54 10.16
N LEU A 90 3.24 -2.23 10.64
CA LEU A 90 3.21 -3.67 10.88
C LEU A 90 3.31 -3.92 12.38
N ARG A 91 2.35 -4.67 12.89
CA ARG A 91 2.33 -5.02 14.31
C ARG A 91 2.22 -6.53 14.45
N ALA A 92 3.27 -7.16 14.97
CA ALA A 92 3.26 -8.60 15.22
C ALA A 92 2.18 -8.96 16.25
N ARG A 93 1.45 -10.03 15.95
CA ARG A 93 0.47 -10.61 16.86
C ARG A 93 0.90 -12.07 17.11
N GLY A 94 1.85 -12.25 18.04
CA GLY A 94 2.52 -13.52 18.22
C GLY A 94 3.53 -13.77 17.08
N ASP A 95 3.92 -15.00 16.88
CA ASP A 95 4.99 -15.37 15.95
C ASP A 95 4.51 -15.63 14.52
N SER A 96 3.20 -15.75 14.31
CA SER A 96 2.65 -16.22 13.03
C SER A 96 1.52 -15.36 12.47
N ALA A 97 1.29 -14.18 13.06
CA ALA A 97 0.27 -13.25 12.55
C ALA A 97 0.74 -11.82 12.68
N THR A 98 0.25 -10.96 11.78
CA THR A 98 0.61 -9.54 11.74
C THR A 98 -0.63 -8.71 11.43
N LEU A 99 -0.84 -7.66 12.21
CA LEU A 99 -1.82 -6.64 11.87
C LEU A 99 -1.15 -5.62 10.94
N VAL A 100 -1.70 -5.44 9.75
CA VAL A 100 -1.22 -4.49 8.76
C VAL A 100 -2.19 -3.33 8.70
N THR A 101 -1.72 -2.12 8.97
CA THR A 101 -2.52 -0.90 8.91
C THR A 101 -1.95 0.02 7.85
N VAL A 102 -2.79 0.47 6.92
CA VAL A 102 -2.42 1.45 5.91
C VAL A 102 -3.19 2.74 6.17
N THR A 103 -2.45 3.84 6.25
CA THR A 103 -3.05 5.18 6.31
C THR A 103 -2.56 6.01 5.13
N GLU A 104 -3.40 6.91 4.66
CA GLU A 104 -3.03 7.85 3.60
C GLU A 104 -3.69 9.19 3.86
N GLN A 105 -2.92 10.28 3.67
CA GLN A 105 -3.43 11.64 3.82
C GLN A 105 -2.71 12.56 2.83
N PRO A 106 -3.41 13.59 2.31
CA PRO A 106 -2.75 14.59 1.48
C PRO A 106 -1.72 15.38 2.29
N VAL A 107 -0.60 15.71 1.67
CA VAL A 107 0.38 16.61 2.28
C VAL A 107 -0.27 18.00 2.45
N ALA A 108 -0.97 18.47 1.43
CA ALA A 108 -1.82 19.67 1.53
C ALA A 108 -3.21 19.25 2.00
N LYS A 109 -3.46 19.32 3.29
CA LYS A 109 -4.67 18.78 3.93
C LYS A 109 -5.99 19.35 3.38
N ASP A 110 -5.97 20.58 2.87
CA ASP A 110 -7.13 21.22 2.26
C ASP A 110 -7.56 20.58 0.93
N LYS A 111 -6.75 19.67 0.38
CA LYS A 111 -7.06 18.94 -0.85
C LYS A 111 -7.84 17.66 -0.62
N ALA A 112 -7.95 17.18 0.60
CA ALA A 112 -8.72 15.97 0.89
C ALA A 112 -10.18 16.16 0.49
N SER A 113 -10.76 15.16 -0.15
CA SER A 113 -12.16 15.15 -0.55
C SER A 113 -12.81 13.83 -0.20
N ILE A 114 -14.12 13.85 -0.01
CA ILE A 114 -14.88 12.63 0.29
C ILE A 114 -14.74 11.63 -0.85
N LYS A 115 -14.79 12.10 -2.10
CA LYS A 115 -14.63 11.25 -3.27
C LYS A 115 -13.27 10.52 -3.26
N TRP A 116 -12.19 11.26 -3.00
CA TRP A 116 -10.85 10.69 -2.90
C TRP A 116 -10.77 9.66 -1.77
N VAL A 117 -11.29 10.01 -0.59
CA VAL A 117 -11.27 9.11 0.58
C VAL A 117 -12.00 7.80 0.25
N LYS A 118 -13.18 7.87 -0.36
CA LYS A 118 -13.95 6.67 -0.73
C LYS A 118 -13.19 5.79 -1.71
N GLY A 119 -12.65 6.38 -2.77
CA GLY A 119 -11.95 5.62 -3.82
C GLY A 119 -10.65 4.99 -3.32
N ASN A 120 -9.84 5.74 -2.60
CA ASN A 120 -8.55 5.23 -2.10
C ASN A 120 -8.72 4.29 -0.92
N THR A 121 -9.77 4.45 -0.12
CA THR A 121 -10.09 3.47 0.93
C THR A 121 -10.39 2.11 0.32
N GLU A 122 -11.19 2.08 -0.74
CA GLU A 122 -11.47 0.84 -1.48
C GLU A 122 -10.17 0.25 -2.05
N GLY A 123 -9.31 1.09 -2.65
CA GLY A 123 -8.03 0.65 -3.20
C GLY A 123 -7.12 0.01 -2.16
N TRP A 124 -6.98 0.62 -1.02
CA TRP A 124 -6.13 0.06 0.05
C TRP A 124 -6.74 -1.19 0.68
N ALA A 125 -8.07 -1.24 0.83
CA ALA A 125 -8.73 -2.47 1.30
C ALA A 125 -8.48 -3.63 0.32
N ASN A 126 -8.55 -3.36 -0.98
CA ASN A 126 -8.23 -4.37 -2.00
C ASN A 126 -6.77 -4.79 -1.97
N PHE A 127 -5.85 -3.84 -1.78
CA PHE A 127 -4.43 -4.13 -1.60
C PHE A 127 -4.19 -5.13 -0.47
N LEU A 128 -4.81 -4.88 0.68
CA LEU A 128 -4.67 -5.75 1.84
C LEU A 128 -5.28 -7.14 1.59
N ALA A 129 -6.46 -7.19 0.97
CA ALA A 129 -7.11 -8.47 0.66
C ALA A 129 -6.28 -9.28 -0.34
N CYS A 130 -5.73 -8.64 -1.37
CA CYS A 130 -4.90 -9.32 -2.36
C CYS A 130 -3.59 -9.82 -1.75
N MET A 131 -2.98 -9.05 -0.86
CA MET A 131 -1.77 -9.47 -0.14
C MET A 131 -2.06 -10.70 0.72
N LYS A 132 -3.14 -10.66 1.49
CA LYS A 132 -3.54 -11.79 2.33
C LYS A 132 -3.81 -13.05 1.51
N ALA A 133 -4.53 -12.93 0.40
CA ALA A 133 -4.81 -14.05 -0.49
C ALA A 133 -3.53 -14.67 -1.05
N TRP A 134 -2.58 -13.86 -1.44
CA TRP A 134 -1.31 -14.34 -1.96
C TRP A 134 -0.46 -15.03 -0.87
N LEU A 135 -0.26 -14.34 0.25
CA LEU A 135 0.65 -14.84 1.29
C LEU A 135 0.11 -16.07 2.01
N GLU A 136 -1.18 -16.14 2.29
CA GLU A 136 -1.76 -17.27 3.02
C GLU A 136 -2.13 -18.43 2.12
N TYR A 137 -2.57 -18.15 0.88
CA TYR A 137 -3.18 -19.16 0.03
C TYR A 137 -2.53 -19.33 -1.34
N GLY A 138 -1.58 -18.47 -1.70
CA GLY A 138 -0.95 -18.52 -3.02
C GLY A 138 -1.92 -18.19 -4.16
N VAL A 139 -2.97 -17.42 -3.89
CA VAL A 139 -3.99 -17.06 -4.86
C VAL A 139 -3.72 -15.66 -5.40
N HIS A 140 -3.68 -15.53 -6.74
CA HIS A 140 -3.56 -14.24 -7.42
C HIS A 140 -4.95 -13.59 -7.54
N LEU A 141 -5.48 -13.10 -6.42
CA LEU A 141 -6.81 -12.51 -6.36
C LEU A 141 -6.94 -11.27 -7.25
N ARG A 142 -5.84 -10.55 -7.43
CA ARG A 142 -5.80 -9.32 -8.22
C ARG A 142 -5.94 -9.56 -9.72
N LYS A 143 -5.62 -10.76 -10.20
CA LYS A 143 -5.65 -11.07 -11.62
C LYS A 143 -7.06 -10.90 -12.19
N GLY A 144 -7.20 -9.98 -13.14
CA GLY A 144 -8.49 -9.67 -13.76
C GLY A 144 -9.44 -8.84 -12.90
N ALA A 145 -9.09 -8.57 -11.64
CA ALA A 145 -10.01 -7.92 -10.70
C ALA A 145 -10.29 -6.45 -11.05
N PHE A 146 -9.37 -5.78 -11.72
CA PHE A 146 -9.46 -4.35 -12.02
C PHE A 146 -9.36 -4.05 -13.51
N ASP A 147 -9.56 -5.04 -14.37
CA ASP A 147 -9.51 -4.86 -15.84
C ASP A 147 -10.54 -3.83 -16.32
N PHE A 148 -11.64 -3.68 -15.60
CA PHE A 148 -12.67 -2.71 -15.92
C PHE A 148 -12.18 -1.25 -15.83
N MET A 149 -11.02 -1.02 -15.21
CA MET A 149 -10.43 0.32 -15.04
C MET A 149 -9.57 0.75 -16.23
N SER A 150 -9.22 -0.16 -17.13
CA SER A 150 -8.39 0.16 -18.29
C SER A 150 -9.19 0.68 -19.47
#